data_56b6fbb2cd8cdae8871b1fb69ca0cec6
#
_entry.id   56b6fbb2cd8cdae8871b1fb69ca0cec6
#
_cell.length_a   1.000
_cell.length_b   1.000
_cell.length_c   1.000
_cell.angle_alpha   90.00
_cell.angle_beta   90.00
_cell.angle_gamma   90.00
#
_symmetry.space_group_name_H-M   'P 1'
#
loop_
_entity.id
_entity.type
_entity.pdbx_description
1 polymer ?
#
loop_
_entity_poly.entity_id
_entity_poly.type
_entity_poly.pdbx_seq_one_letter_code
_entity_poly.pdbx_strand_id
1 'polypeptide(L)'
;MQIRKQRLELDMEQQTGSMKEESEKVGLKLNIQKTKIMASSPITSWEIDGETVETVSDFIFLGSKFTADGDCSHEIKRYLLLGRKVMTNLDIILKSRDITLSTKVCLVKATVFPVVMYGCESWILKKAEHRRIDTFELWCWRRLLRVPWTARRSNQSILKEISPGCSLEGLILKLKLQYFGHLMQSAVSFEKTLMLGKIQGRRRRG
;
A
#
# COMPACT_ATOMS: atom_id res chain seq x y z
N MET A 1 -8.18 22.37 22.31
CA MET A 1 -8.15 21.93 20.91
C MET A 1 -7.34 22.88 20.03
N GLN A 2 -7.50 24.19 20.14
CA GLN A 2 -6.76 25.23 19.40
C GLN A 2 -5.22 25.17 19.57
N ILE A 3 -4.72 25.00 20.77
CA ILE A 3 -3.26 24.96 21.07
C ILE A 3 -2.55 23.80 20.36
N ARG A 4 -3.24 22.68 20.16
CA ARG A 4 -2.69 21.52 19.43
C ARG A 4 -2.60 21.76 17.93
N LYS A 5 -3.56 22.51 17.38
CA LYS A 5 -3.60 22.87 15.98
C LYS A 5 -2.46 23.85 15.63
N GLN A 6 -2.30 24.90 16.42
CA GLN A 6 -1.21 25.88 16.28
C GLN A 6 0.18 25.26 16.38
N ARG A 7 0.37 24.28 17.28
CA ARG A 7 1.67 23.60 17.43
C ARG A 7 2.00 22.71 16.24
N LEU A 8 1.02 22.02 15.68
CA LEU A 8 1.18 21.22 14.44
C LEU A 8 1.49 22.10 13.23
N GLU A 9 0.84 23.25 13.14
CA GLU A 9 1.09 24.24 12.10
C GLU A 9 2.52 24.78 12.19
N LEU A 10 2.98 25.14 13.40
CA LEU A 10 4.35 25.61 13.63
C LEU A 10 5.43 24.56 13.34
N ASP A 11 5.19 23.30 13.73
CA ASP A 11 6.10 22.18 13.46
C ASP A 11 6.19 21.90 11.95
N MET A 12 5.09 22.04 11.21
CA MET A 12 5.07 21.88 9.75
C MET A 12 5.77 23.04 9.03
N GLU A 13 5.61 24.27 9.49
CA GLU A 13 6.32 25.44 8.96
C GLU A 13 7.84 25.29 9.11
N GLN A 14 8.29 24.89 10.30
CA GLN A 14 9.72 24.65 10.54
C GLN A 14 10.27 23.53 9.68
N GLN A 15 9.53 22.43 9.49
CA GLN A 15 9.96 21.32 8.62
C GLN A 15 10.01 21.74 7.16
N THR A 16 9.05 22.52 6.69
CA THR A 16 9.00 23.00 5.30
C THR A 16 10.12 23.99 5.03
N GLY A 17 10.41 24.90 5.97
CA GLY A 17 11.52 25.83 5.91
C GLY A 17 12.87 25.11 5.87
N SER A 18 13.08 24.12 6.72
CA SER A 18 14.30 23.30 6.75
C SER A 18 14.48 22.51 5.45
N MET A 19 13.43 21.90 4.91
CA MET A 19 13.50 21.20 3.61
C MET A 19 13.87 22.13 2.47
N LYS A 20 13.37 23.37 2.47
CA LYS A 20 13.69 24.36 1.47
C LYS A 20 15.17 24.75 1.55
N GLU A 21 15.66 25.11 2.73
CA GLU A 21 17.08 25.46 2.94
C GLU A 21 18.03 24.32 2.52
N GLU A 22 17.72 23.07 2.88
CA GLU A 22 18.54 21.92 2.49
C GLU A 22 18.50 21.65 0.98
N SER A 23 17.34 21.83 0.34
CA SER A 23 17.22 21.67 -1.12
C SER A 23 17.97 22.77 -1.88
N GLU A 24 17.95 24.01 -1.39
CA GLU A 24 18.68 25.14 -1.99
C GLU A 24 20.21 24.95 -1.92
N LYS A 25 20.72 24.34 -0.85
CA LYS A 25 22.16 24.01 -0.72
C LYS A 25 22.66 23.08 -1.82
N VAL A 26 21.80 22.22 -2.36
CA VAL A 26 22.11 21.31 -3.47
C VAL A 26 21.62 21.83 -4.82
N GLY A 27 21.21 23.10 -4.91
CA GLY A 27 20.78 23.75 -6.14
C GLY A 27 19.36 23.38 -6.61
N LEU A 28 18.55 22.76 -5.77
CA LEU A 28 17.17 22.42 -6.07
C LEU A 28 16.22 23.48 -5.53
N LYS A 29 15.23 23.87 -6.34
CA LYS A 29 14.17 24.81 -5.92
C LYS A 29 12.86 24.05 -5.70
N LEU A 30 12.20 24.31 -4.58
CA LEU A 30 10.87 23.80 -4.29
C LEU A 30 9.86 24.37 -5.31
N ASN A 31 9.12 23.50 -5.99
CA ASN A 31 8.06 23.92 -6.90
C ASN A 31 6.73 23.95 -6.13
N ILE A 32 6.31 25.14 -5.69
CA ILE A 32 5.13 25.33 -4.84
C ILE A 32 3.86 24.89 -5.56
N GLN A 33 3.73 25.13 -6.86
CA GLN A 33 2.57 24.71 -7.66
C GLN A 33 2.39 23.20 -7.76
N LYS A 34 3.50 22.44 -7.65
CA LYS A 34 3.48 20.96 -7.62
C LYS A 34 3.46 20.38 -6.21
N THR A 35 3.68 21.22 -5.21
CA THR A 35 3.65 20.81 -3.81
C THR A 35 2.19 20.72 -3.36
N LYS A 36 1.85 19.66 -2.66
CA LYS A 36 0.51 19.42 -2.12
C LYS A 36 0.61 19.05 -0.65
N ILE A 37 -0.36 19.51 0.11
CA ILE A 37 -0.46 19.21 1.54
C ILE A 37 -1.66 18.32 1.77
N MET A 38 -1.43 17.24 2.52
CA MET A 38 -2.47 16.34 2.98
C MET A 38 -2.45 16.29 4.51
N ALA A 39 -3.58 16.53 5.11
CA ALA A 39 -3.72 16.51 6.56
C ALA A 39 -4.91 15.64 7.00
N SER A 40 -4.77 14.98 8.15
CA SER A 40 -5.83 14.18 8.76
C SER A 40 -6.95 15.01 9.40
N SER A 41 -6.74 16.32 9.55
CA SER A 41 -7.73 17.28 10.03
C SER A 41 -7.92 18.38 8.98
N PRO A 42 -9.11 18.98 8.86
CA PRO A 42 -9.35 20.04 7.88
C PRO A 42 -8.43 21.24 8.15
N ILE A 43 -7.55 21.54 7.19
CA ILE A 43 -6.74 22.75 7.12
C ILE A 43 -7.43 23.69 6.13
N THR A 44 -7.64 24.94 6.51
CA THR A 44 -8.35 25.93 5.70
C THR A 44 -7.50 26.50 4.57
N SER A 45 -6.22 26.77 4.84
CA SER A 45 -5.24 27.25 3.86
C SER A 45 -3.83 27.01 4.38
N TRP A 46 -2.89 26.83 3.48
CA TRP A 46 -1.46 26.74 3.81
C TRP A 46 -0.68 27.58 2.80
N GLU A 47 0.28 28.33 3.28
CA GLU A 47 1.11 29.19 2.45
C GLU A 47 2.59 28.86 2.63
N ILE A 48 3.33 28.85 1.54
CA ILE A 48 4.77 28.74 1.51
C ILE A 48 5.29 29.95 0.70
N ASP A 49 6.12 30.76 1.31
CA ASP A 49 6.65 32.03 0.69
C ASP A 49 5.55 32.98 0.19
N GLY A 50 4.39 33.03 0.85
CA GLY A 50 3.26 33.86 0.43
C GLY A 50 2.45 33.29 -0.73
N GLU A 51 2.77 32.09 -1.22
CA GLU A 51 1.97 31.36 -2.21
C GLU A 51 1.12 30.29 -1.53
N THR A 52 -0.16 30.23 -1.89
CA THR A 52 -1.09 29.23 -1.34
C THR A 52 -0.80 27.85 -1.92
N VAL A 53 -0.64 26.85 -1.06
CA VAL A 53 -0.42 25.45 -1.44
C VAL A 53 -1.73 24.70 -1.49
N GLU A 54 -1.92 23.87 -2.53
CA GLU A 54 -3.12 23.04 -2.70
C GLU A 54 -3.25 22.01 -1.59
N THR A 55 -4.39 22.00 -0.91
CA THR A 55 -4.75 20.99 0.08
C THR A 55 -5.53 19.87 -0.59
N VAL A 56 -5.08 18.62 -0.43
CA VAL A 56 -5.70 17.46 -1.07
C VAL A 56 -6.14 16.43 -0.04
N SER A 57 -7.22 15.71 -0.33
CA SER A 57 -7.70 14.59 0.49
C SER A 57 -6.98 13.28 0.17
N ASP A 58 -6.44 13.17 -1.03
CA ASP A 58 -5.68 12.02 -1.50
C ASP A 58 -4.64 12.44 -2.56
N PHE A 59 -3.57 11.65 -2.69
CA PHE A 59 -2.61 11.82 -3.78
C PHE A 59 -1.94 10.50 -4.14
N ILE A 60 -1.37 10.46 -5.35
CA ILE A 60 -0.64 9.28 -5.84
C ILE A 60 0.85 9.57 -5.77
N PHE A 61 1.58 8.76 -5.00
CA PHE A 61 3.03 8.82 -4.88
C PHE A 61 3.64 7.48 -5.28
N LEU A 62 4.57 7.51 -6.25
CA LEU A 62 5.20 6.30 -6.80
C LEU A 62 4.20 5.18 -7.17
N GLY A 63 3.05 5.58 -7.71
CA GLY A 63 2.02 4.63 -8.10
C GLY A 63 1.10 4.14 -6.98
N SER A 64 1.36 4.46 -5.71
CA SER A 64 0.48 4.17 -4.58
C SER A 64 -0.39 5.36 -4.21
N LYS A 65 -1.68 5.10 -3.93
CA LYS A 65 -2.64 6.10 -3.53
C LYS A 65 -2.69 6.23 -2.00
N PHE A 66 -2.38 7.41 -1.51
CA PHE A 66 -2.48 7.78 -0.11
C PHE A 66 -3.73 8.62 0.12
N THR A 67 -4.42 8.38 1.23
CA THR A 67 -5.63 9.10 1.64
C THR A 67 -5.43 9.70 3.03
N ALA A 68 -6.02 10.85 3.30
CA ALA A 68 -5.87 11.57 4.57
C ALA A 68 -6.41 10.78 5.78
N ASP A 69 -7.37 9.89 5.56
CA ASP A 69 -7.94 9.00 6.58
C ASP A 69 -7.14 7.70 6.78
N GLY A 70 -6.10 7.46 5.98
CA GLY A 70 -5.28 6.25 6.01
C GLY A 70 -6.02 4.99 5.54
N ASP A 71 -7.19 5.10 4.87
CA ASP A 71 -7.92 3.94 4.36
C ASP A 71 -7.34 3.44 3.04
N CYS A 72 -6.73 2.27 3.08
CA CYS A 72 -6.14 1.61 1.90
C CYS A 72 -7.13 0.76 1.10
N SER A 73 -8.43 0.72 1.45
CA SER A 73 -9.43 -0.12 0.76
C SER A 73 -9.55 0.19 -0.72
N HIS A 74 -9.45 1.45 -1.11
CA HIS A 74 -9.48 1.88 -2.52
C HIS A 74 -8.25 1.41 -3.27
N GLU A 75 -7.10 1.51 -2.65
CA GLU A 75 -5.82 1.08 -3.21
C GLU A 75 -5.79 -0.43 -3.42
N ILE A 76 -6.20 -1.21 -2.41
CA ILE A 76 -6.31 -2.67 -2.50
C ILE A 76 -7.25 -3.06 -3.66
N LYS A 77 -8.43 -2.45 -3.76
CA LYS A 77 -9.35 -2.70 -4.88
C LYS A 77 -8.70 -2.41 -6.23
N ARG A 78 -7.97 -1.31 -6.34
CA ARG A 78 -7.28 -0.91 -7.57
C ARG A 78 -6.26 -1.96 -8.01
N TYR A 79 -5.41 -2.44 -7.08
CA TYR A 79 -4.41 -3.46 -7.40
C TYR A 79 -5.03 -4.83 -7.68
N LEU A 80 -6.09 -5.21 -7.00
CA LEU A 80 -6.84 -6.43 -7.35
C LEU A 80 -7.43 -6.36 -8.76
N LEU A 81 -7.91 -5.19 -9.22
CA LEU A 81 -8.38 -4.98 -10.58
C LEU A 81 -7.23 -5.05 -11.59
N LEU A 82 -6.08 -4.46 -11.30
CA LEU A 82 -4.87 -4.59 -12.13
C LEU A 82 -4.42 -6.04 -12.23
N GLY A 83 -4.38 -6.77 -11.12
CA GLY A 83 -4.08 -8.20 -11.10
C GLY A 83 -5.05 -9.03 -11.96
N ARG A 84 -6.35 -8.70 -11.94
CA ARG A 84 -7.34 -9.33 -12.83
C ARG A 84 -7.04 -9.07 -14.31
N LYS A 85 -6.65 -7.85 -14.65
CA LYS A 85 -6.27 -7.48 -16.01
C LYS A 85 -5.05 -8.27 -16.48
N VAL A 86 -4.00 -8.35 -15.64
CA VAL A 86 -2.81 -9.17 -15.94
C VAL A 86 -3.17 -10.64 -16.11
N MET A 87 -3.98 -11.20 -15.19
CA MET A 87 -4.44 -12.59 -15.28
C MET A 87 -5.23 -12.87 -16.56
N THR A 88 -6.01 -11.89 -17.04
CA THR A 88 -6.75 -12.01 -18.29
C THR A 88 -5.80 -12.01 -19.49
N ASN A 89 -4.76 -11.20 -19.48
CA ASN A 89 -3.75 -11.18 -20.54
C ASN A 89 -2.97 -12.50 -20.64
N LEU A 90 -2.87 -13.25 -19.55
CA LEU A 90 -2.24 -14.57 -19.52
C LEU A 90 -3.11 -15.69 -20.08
N ASP A 91 -4.37 -15.45 -20.41
CA ASP A 91 -5.34 -16.49 -20.81
C ASP A 91 -4.83 -17.38 -21.94
N ILE A 92 -4.14 -16.82 -22.94
CA ILE A 92 -3.60 -17.57 -24.08
C ILE A 92 -2.60 -18.63 -23.56
N ILE A 93 -1.69 -18.22 -22.69
CA ILE A 93 -0.66 -19.09 -22.10
C ILE A 93 -1.31 -20.12 -21.17
N LEU A 94 -2.22 -19.68 -20.32
CA LEU A 94 -2.90 -20.54 -19.36
C LEU A 94 -3.81 -21.59 -20.05
N LYS A 95 -4.26 -21.32 -21.29
CA LYS A 95 -5.04 -22.25 -22.11
C LYS A 95 -4.20 -23.29 -22.83
N SER A 96 -2.90 -23.07 -23.02
CA SER A 96 -2.03 -24.05 -23.68
C SER A 96 -2.04 -25.38 -22.91
N ARG A 97 -2.07 -26.48 -23.66
CA ARG A 97 -1.97 -27.87 -23.12
C ARG A 97 -0.52 -28.29 -22.90
N ASP A 98 0.42 -27.66 -23.58
CA ASP A 98 1.85 -28.00 -23.55
C ASP A 98 2.54 -27.53 -22.27
N ILE A 99 1.88 -26.63 -21.51
CA ILE A 99 2.43 -26.05 -20.27
C ILE A 99 1.83 -26.80 -19.09
N THR A 100 2.71 -27.33 -18.22
CA THR A 100 2.31 -28.06 -17.02
C THR A 100 1.56 -27.16 -16.01
N LEU A 101 0.75 -27.78 -15.18
CA LEU A 101 0.03 -27.06 -14.12
C LEU A 101 0.98 -26.32 -13.19
N SER A 102 2.07 -26.99 -12.79
CA SER A 102 3.09 -26.39 -11.92
C SER A 102 3.70 -25.11 -12.52
N THR A 103 4.05 -25.14 -13.81
CA THR A 103 4.59 -23.98 -14.53
C THR A 103 3.57 -22.84 -14.59
N LYS A 104 2.29 -23.15 -14.83
CA LYS A 104 1.21 -22.16 -14.82
C LYS A 104 1.04 -21.52 -13.45
N VAL A 105 1.13 -22.29 -12.38
CA VAL A 105 1.08 -21.78 -11.00
C VAL A 105 2.26 -20.84 -10.72
N CYS A 106 3.48 -21.25 -11.12
CA CYS A 106 4.67 -20.40 -11.00
C CYS A 106 4.50 -19.09 -11.79
N LEU A 107 3.97 -19.17 -13.02
CA LEU A 107 3.75 -17.99 -13.83
C LEU A 107 2.78 -17.01 -13.17
N VAL A 108 1.65 -17.47 -12.66
CA VAL A 108 0.68 -16.61 -11.94
C VAL A 108 1.34 -15.95 -10.73
N LYS A 109 2.10 -16.72 -9.94
CA LYS A 109 2.82 -16.17 -8.78
C LYS A 109 3.90 -15.16 -9.16
N ALA A 110 4.59 -15.36 -10.27
CA ALA A 110 5.67 -14.48 -10.72
C ALA A 110 5.18 -13.21 -11.42
N THR A 111 3.97 -13.22 -11.99
CA THR A 111 3.48 -12.09 -12.82
C THR A 111 2.28 -11.38 -12.21
N VAL A 112 1.30 -12.11 -11.69
CA VAL A 112 0.06 -11.52 -11.16
C VAL A 112 0.23 -11.05 -9.72
N PHE A 113 0.83 -11.88 -8.87
CA PHE A 113 0.96 -11.57 -7.45
C PHE A 113 1.82 -10.33 -7.17
N PRO A 114 2.98 -10.12 -7.82
CA PRO A 114 3.77 -8.90 -7.60
C PRO A 114 3.02 -7.61 -7.96
N VAL A 115 2.17 -7.65 -9.00
CA VAL A 115 1.32 -6.50 -9.35
C VAL A 115 0.32 -6.20 -8.23
N VAL A 116 -0.28 -7.24 -7.65
CA VAL A 116 -1.24 -7.07 -6.56
C VAL A 116 -0.57 -6.63 -5.26
N MET A 117 0.64 -7.13 -4.98
CA MET A 117 1.37 -6.86 -3.75
C MET A 117 2.17 -5.56 -3.77
N TYR A 118 2.14 -4.79 -4.85
CA TYR A 118 2.90 -3.54 -4.94
C TYR A 118 2.46 -2.54 -3.86
N GLY A 119 3.42 -2.09 -3.04
CA GLY A 119 3.17 -1.14 -1.94
C GLY A 119 2.36 -1.70 -0.77
N CYS A 120 2.18 -3.03 -0.70
CA CYS A 120 1.37 -3.68 0.33
C CYS A 120 1.94 -3.55 1.75
N GLU A 121 3.19 -3.15 1.89
CA GLU A 121 3.86 -2.92 3.18
C GLU A 121 3.12 -1.85 4.00
N SER A 122 2.59 -0.83 3.32
CA SER A 122 1.85 0.28 3.93
C SER A 122 0.39 -0.06 4.24
N TRP A 123 -0.16 -1.17 3.75
CA TRP A 123 -1.60 -1.45 3.87
C TRP A 123 -2.00 -1.84 5.30
N ILE A 124 -3.08 -1.24 5.77
CA ILE A 124 -3.77 -1.66 6.99
C ILE A 124 -4.92 -2.58 6.56
N LEU A 125 -4.73 -3.90 6.71
CA LEU A 125 -5.71 -4.90 6.29
C LEU A 125 -6.82 -5.04 7.33
N LYS A 126 -8.04 -4.67 6.98
CA LYS A 126 -9.26 -4.95 7.74
C LYS A 126 -9.82 -6.32 7.32
N LYS A 127 -10.73 -6.90 8.09
CA LYS A 127 -11.36 -8.21 7.77
C LYS A 127 -11.99 -8.26 6.35
N ALA A 128 -12.50 -7.13 5.87
CA ALA A 128 -13.10 -7.05 4.54
C ALA A 128 -12.04 -7.17 3.44
N GLU A 129 -10.86 -6.59 3.62
CA GLU A 129 -9.74 -6.66 2.69
C GLU A 129 -9.14 -8.05 2.64
N HIS A 130 -8.97 -8.73 3.77
CA HIS A 130 -8.56 -10.15 3.82
C HIS A 130 -9.48 -11.01 2.93
N ARG A 131 -10.80 -10.89 3.12
CA ARG A 131 -11.78 -11.63 2.30
C ARG A 131 -11.68 -11.30 0.80
N ARG A 132 -11.38 -10.05 0.45
CA ARG A 132 -11.21 -9.64 -0.96
C ARG A 132 -9.97 -10.26 -1.58
N ILE A 133 -8.85 -10.28 -0.84
CA ILE A 133 -7.59 -10.88 -1.25
C ILE A 133 -7.76 -12.39 -1.46
N ASP A 134 -8.37 -13.08 -0.50
CA ASP A 134 -8.68 -14.52 -0.61
C ASP A 134 -9.59 -14.83 -1.79
N THR A 135 -10.64 -14.03 -1.97
CA THR A 135 -11.57 -14.18 -3.10
C THR A 135 -10.86 -13.99 -4.43
N PHE A 136 -9.94 -13.03 -4.51
CA PHE A 136 -9.14 -12.79 -5.70
C PHE A 136 -8.19 -13.97 -5.99
N GLU A 137 -7.49 -14.46 -4.97
CA GLU A 137 -6.61 -15.62 -5.11
C GLU A 137 -7.37 -16.85 -5.62
N LEU A 138 -8.50 -17.16 -5.01
CA LEU A 138 -9.37 -18.26 -5.46
C LEU A 138 -9.89 -18.05 -6.87
N TRP A 139 -10.21 -16.82 -7.26
CA TRP A 139 -10.60 -16.50 -8.62
C TRP A 139 -9.46 -16.79 -9.61
N CYS A 140 -8.21 -16.45 -9.28
CA CYS A 140 -7.03 -16.77 -10.10
C CYS A 140 -6.90 -18.29 -10.30
N TRP A 141 -7.01 -19.06 -9.22
CA TRP A 141 -6.87 -20.53 -9.27
C TRP A 141 -8.01 -21.20 -10.01
N ARG A 142 -9.26 -20.76 -9.83
CA ARG A 142 -10.40 -21.26 -10.62
C ARG A 142 -10.24 -20.97 -12.10
N ARG A 143 -9.76 -19.78 -12.46
CA ARG A 143 -9.50 -19.41 -13.86
C ARG A 143 -8.38 -20.25 -14.45
N LEU A 144 -7.31 -20.51 -13.72
CA LEU A 144 -6.20 -21.36 -14.13
C LEU A 144 -6.66 -22.80 -14.39
N LEU A 145 -7.48 -23.37 -13.49
CA LEU A 145 -8.05 -24.71 -13.63
C LEU A 145 -9.25 -24.78 -14.57
N ARG A 146 -9.70 -23.65 -15.12
CA ARG A 146 -10.92 -23.54 -15.94
C ARG A 146 -12.18 -24.06 -15.25
N VAL A 147 -12.27 -23.90 -13.95
CA VAL A 147 -13.43 -24.27 -13.18
C VAL A 147 -14.41 -23.09 -13.14
N PRO A 148 -15.57 -23.17 -13.81
CA PRO A 148 -16.54 -22.11 -13.80
C PRO A 148 -17.08 -21.91 -12.38
N TRP A 149 -17.54 -20.69 -12.09
CA TRP A 149 -18.08 -20.36 -10.77
C TRP A 149 -19.30 -21.21 -10.41
N THR A 150 -20.06 -21.63 -11.43
CA THR A 150 -21.24 -22.49 -11.27
C THR A 150 -20.90 -23.95 -10.96
N ALA A 151 -19.65 -24.39 -11.13
CA ALA A 151 -19.25 -25.74 -10.79
C ALA A 151 -19.27 -25.93 -9.27
N ARG A 152 -19.90 -27.02 -8.81
CA ARG A 152 -20.01 -27.39 -7.40
C ARG A 152 -18.68 -27.91 -6.80
N ARG A 153 -17.55 -27.31 -7.18
CA ARG A 153 -16.24 -27.62 -6.57
C ARG A 153 -15.97 -26.72 -5.38
N SER A 154 -15.61 -27.33 -4.25
CA SER A 154 -15.24 -26.59 -3.05
C SER A 154 -13.90 -25.82 -3.22
N ASN A 155 -13.75 -24.72 -2.50
CA ASN A 155 -12.51 -23.96 -2.50
C ASN A 155 -11.32 -24.79 -1.99
N GLN A 156 -11.57 -25.65 -1.00
CA GLN A 156 -10.54 -26.57 -0.49
C GLN A 156 -10.04 -27.55 -1.57
N SER A 157 -10.94 -28.09 -2.41
CA SER A 157 -10.56 -28.94 -3.53
C SER A 157 -9.68 -28.22 -4.54
N ILE A 158 -9.99 -26.94 -4.83
CA ILE A 158 -9.19 -26.09 -5.72
C ILE A 158 -7.78 -25.88 -5.14
N LEU A 159 -7.70 -25.47 -3.87
CA LEU A 159 -6.42 -25.21 -3.19
C LEU A 159 -5.58 -26.48 -3.06
N LYS A 160 -6.20 -27.62 -2.80
CA LYS A 160 -5.49 -28.92 -2.73
C LYS A 160 -4.87 -29.30 -4.07
N GLU A 161 -5.56 -29.07 -5.18
CA GLU A 161 -5.06 -29.38 -6.52
C GLU A 161 -3.92 -28.44 -6.94
N ILE A 162 -4.07 -27.14 -6.66
CA ILE A 162 -3.05 -26.12 -6.96
C ILE A 162 -1.83 -26.28 -6.05
N SER A 163 -2.03 -26.66 -4.78
CA SER A 163 -0.97 -26.73 -3.75
C SER A 163 -0.06 -25.50 -3.78
N PRO A 164 -0.60 -24.28 -3.55
CA PRO A 164 0.15 -23.05 -3.79
C PRO A 164 1.35 -22.87 -2.85
N GLY A 165 1.49 -23.68 -1.82
CA GLY A 165 2.53 -23.56 -0.78
C GLY A 165 2.27 -22.41 0.17
N CYS A 166 2.22 -21.18 -0.35
CA CYS A 166 1.91 -19.98 0.43
C CYS A 166 0.75 -19.22 -0.24
N SER A 167 -0.21 -18.76 0.55
CA SER A 167 -1.31 -17.92 0.07
C SER A 167 -0.83 -16.51 -0.29
N LEU A 168 -1.62 -15.79 -1.09
CA LEU A 168 -1.35 -14.39 -1.41
C LEU A 168 -1.31 -13.52 -0.14
N GLU A 169 -2.21 -13.75 0.80
CA GLU A 169 -2.20 -13.09 2.11
C GLU A 169 -0.91 -13.38 2.89
N GLY A 170 -0.48 -14.64 2.91
CA GLY A 170 0.79 -15.04 3.55
C GLY A 170 2.01 -14.36 2.93
N LEU A 171 2.02 -14.15 1.60
CA LEU A 171 3.06 -13.40 0.92
C LEU A 171 3.06 -11.92 1.29
N ILE A 172 1.88 -11.29 1.35
CA ILE A 172 1.73 -9.91 1.82
C ILE A 172 2.26 -9.76 3.25
N LEU A 173 1.88 -10.67 4.16
CA LEU A 173 2.37 -10.65 5.53
C LEU A 173 3.89 -10.81 5.59
N LYS A 174 4.46 -11.70 4.79
CA LYS A 174 5.92 -11.88 4.69
C LYS A 174 6.62 -10.59 4.28
N LEU A 175 6.14 -9.88 3.25
CA LEU A 175 6.71 -8.61 2.80
C LEU A 175 6.62 -7.55 3.90
N LYS A 176 5.50 -7.44 4.60
CA LYS A 176 5.33 -6.53 5.73
C LYS A 176 6.32 -6.82 6.86
N LEU A 177 6.51 -8.09 7.20
CA LEU A 177 7.48 -8.50 8.23
C LEU A 177 8.93 -8.23 7.80
N GLN A 178 9.26 -8.41 6.53
CA GLN A 178 10.58 -8.07 5.98
C GLN A 178 10.83 -6.57 6.08
N TYR A 179 9.86 -5.75 5.65
CA TYR A 179 9.94 -4.29 5.76
C TYR A 179 10.11 -3.85 7.22
N PHE A 180 9.31 -4.41 8.14
CA PHE A 180 9.44 -4.16 9.57
C PHE A 180 10.83 -4.55 10.10
N GLY A 181 11.37 -5.69 9.65
CA GLY A 181 12.73 -6.12 10.02
C GLY A 181 13.80 -5.10 9.59
N HIS A 182 13.71 -4.58 8.36
CA HIS A 182 14.60 -3.52 7.87
C HIS A 182 14.49 -2.23 8.70
N LEU A 183 13.28 -1.80 9.02
CA LEU A 183 13.07 -0.63 9.88
C LEU A 183 13.70 -0.80 11.25
N MET A 184 13.61 -2.00 11.84
CA MET A 184 14.17 -2.28 13.16
C MET A 184 15.70 -2.32 13.19
N GLN A 185 16.34 -2.62 12.06
CA GLN A 185 17.80 -2.59 11.92
C GLN A 185 18.36 -1.17 11.84
N SER A 186 17.58 -0.20 11.38
CA SER A 186 18.00 1.20 11.33
C SER A 186 18.26 1.75 12.74
N ALA A 187 19.43 2.32 12.95
CA ALA A 187 19.82 2.88 14.25
C ALA A 187 18.97 4.11 14.62
N VAL A 188 18.67 4.96 13.62
CA VAL A 188 17.88 6.19 13.79
C VAL A 188 16.83 6.20 12.68
N SER A 189 15.61 5.77 13.01
CA SER A 189 14.46 5.84 12.11
C SER A 189 13.30 6.46 12.85
N PHE A 190 12.71 7.48 12.26
CA PHE A 190 11.51 8.14 12.79
C PHE A 190 10.35 7.14 12.84
N GLU A 191 10.21 6.30 11.83
CA GLU A 191 9.22 5.24 11.73
C GLU A 191 9.36 4.22 12.87
N LYS A 192 10.61 3.82 13.20
CA LYS A 192 10.89 2.94 14.36
C LYS A 192 10.46 3.58 15.67
N THR A 193 10.75 4.88 15.84
CA THR A 193 10.36 5.64 17.03
C THR A 193 8.84 5.70 17.16
N LEU A 194 8.12 5.93 16.05
CA LEU A 194 6.66 5.92 16.00
C LEU A 194 6.09 4.55 16.35
N MET A 195 6.60 3.48 15.74
CA MET A 195 6.12 2.11 15.94
C MET A 195 6.35 1.62 17.39
N LEU A 196 7.46 2.01 18.00
CA LEU A 196 7.79 1.64 19.37
C LEU A 196 7.09 2.53 20.42
N GLY A 197 6.32 3.52 19.99
CA GLY A 197 5.61 4.42 20.89
C GLY A 197 6.54 5.31 21.75
N LYS A 198 7.81 5.46 21.36
CA LYS A 198 8.81 6.27 22.08
C LYS A 198 8.68 7.77 21.80
N ILE A 199 7.51 8.24 21.40
CA ILE A 199 7.24 9.67 21.28
C ILE A 199 7.12 10.20 22.72
N GLN A 200 8.01 11.10 23.09
CA GLN A 200 7.94 11.83 24.36
C GLN A 200 6.69 12.73 24.38
N GLY A 201 5.55 12.15 24.70
CA GLY A 201 4.34 12.89 25.03
C GLY A 201 4.29 13.08 26.54
N ARG A 202 4.12 14.30 27.00
CA ARG A 202 3.88 14.60 28.42
C ARG A 202 2.68 13.78 28.90
N ARG A 203 2.92 12.74 29.72
CA ARG A 203 1.85 12.07 30.48
C ARG A 203 1.15 13.11 31.32
N ARG A 204 -0.13 13.38 31.05
CA ARG A 204 -0.97 14.08 32.03
C ARG A 204 -1.08 13.16 33.25
N ARG A 205 -0.56 13.62 34.39
CA ARG A 205 -0.95 13.05 35.68
C ARG A 205 -2.44 13.35 35.85
N GLY A 206 -3.27 12.29 35.92
CA GLY A 206 -4.62 12.37 36.44
C GLY A 206 -4.60 12.65 37.93
#